data_5f8733a3196c088e2f98d01be66add61
#
_entry.id   5f8733a3196c088e2f98d01be66add61
#
_cell.length_a   1.000
_cell.length_b   1.000
_cell.length_c   1.000
_cell.angle_alpha   90.00
_cell.angle_beta   90.00
_cell.angle_gamma   90.00
#
_symmetry.space_group_name_H-M   'P 1'
#
loop_
_entity.id
_entity.type
_entity.pdbx_description
1 polymer ?
#
loop_
_entity_poly.entity_id
_entity_poly.type
_entity_poly.pdbx_seq_one_letter_code
_entity_poly.pdbx_strand_id
1 'polypeptide(L)'
;MREKLKYFIVFLILFFPISISHAWDCKTHAYIAKKAGIRIPEAACMPDIIRDENYDLLAPFHYHDASPDTVVTPEYIDKFGIKEAFLLVDGKNFRISVPHPAGVLYWKIVQIYEKMKSLDRTKPDNVLAYEYYLVSIAHYIGDLSQPLHNFPYGDSPASDGKMYEKEGYFNREYHIKFDEAFSHYLNTSADIHIKIDNAIKQIKLSSKEDLKKEISEIANSAIKIANKCYNENRLPNEEELIKQISWSISLLRAVIISTN
;
A
#
# COMPACT_ATOMS: atom_id res chain seq x y z
N MET A 1 43.10 12.57 19.46
CA MET A 1 42.64 11.48 18.59
C MET A 1 41.15 11.13 18.78
N ARG A 2 40.62 11.09 20.00
CA ARG A 2 39.20 10.80 20.30
C ARG A 2 38.19 11.80 19.75
N GLU A 3 38.51 13.10 19.76
CA GLU A 3 37.62 14.17 19.28
C GLU A 3 37.44 14.15 17.74
N LYS A 4 38.52 13.92 16.98
CA LYS A 4 38.44 13.80 15.51
C LYS A 4 37.64 12.60 15.04
N LEU A 5 37.60 11.52 15.84
CA LEU A 5 36.81 10.32 15.56
C LEU A 5 35.30 10.57 15.73
N LYS A 6 34.87 11.41 16.69
CA LYS A 6 33.47 11.79 16.88
C LYS A 6 32.92 12.54 15.68
N TYR A 7 33.65 13.50 15.13
CA TYR A 7 33.20 14.25 13.96
C TYR A 7 33.20 13.39 12.68
N PHE A 8 34.11 12.42 12.57
CA PHE A 8 34.13 11.50 11.45
C PHE A 8 32.90 10.58 11.47
N ILE A 9 32.49 10.09 12.65
CA ILE A 9 31.29 9.26 12.81
C ILE A 9 30.01 10.06 12.52
N VAL A 10 29.93 11.32 13.00
CA VAL A 10 28.80 12.22 12.72
C VAL A 10 28.73 12.54 11.21
N PHE A 11 29.87 12.77 10.56
CA PHE A 11 29.94 13.00 9.13
C PHE A 11 29.53 11.79 8.30
N LEU A 12 29.88 10.57 8.74
CA LEU A 12 29.47 9.32 8.07
C LEU A 12 27.95 9.09 8.15
N ILE A 13 27.32 9.43 9.29
CA ILE A 13 25.87 9.30 9.48
C ILE A 13 25.08 10.29 8.61
N LEU A 14 25.64 11.49 8.35
CA LEU A 14 24.99 12.53 7.54
C LEU A 14 25.06 12.27 6.02
N PHE A 15 25.93 11.37 5.55
CA PHE A 15 26.15 11.09 4.12
C PHE A 15 25.69 9.72 3.63
N PHE A 16 25.21 8.85 4.51
CA PHE A 16 24.49 7.67 4.04
C PHE A 16 23.03 8.06 3.87
N PRO A 17 22.51 8.13 2.64
CA PRO A 17 21.07 8.17 2.44
C PRO A 17 20.54 6.87 3.04
N ILE A 18 19.81 6.97 4.14
CA ILE A 18 18.96 5.87 4.60
C ILE A 18 17.90 5.75 3.52
N SER A 19 18.12 4.85 2.58
CA SER A 19 17.09 4.51 1.58
C SER A 19 15.99 3.79 2.34
N ILE A 20 14.99 4.56 2.75
CA ILE A 20 13.79 4.04 3.37
C ILE A 20 12.97 3.47 2.22
N SER A 21 12.71 2.16 2.25
CA SER A 21 11.83 1.51 1.29
C SER A 21 10.41 1.99 1.56
N HIS A 22 9.86 2.77 0.65
CA HIS A 22 8.45 3.13 0.64
C HIS A 22 7.69 2.12 -0.24
N ALA A 23 6.41 1.94 0.00
CA ALA A 23 5.43 1.47 -0.99
C ALA A 23 5.64 2.23 -2.31
N TRP A 24 4.80 2.10 -3.35
CA TRP A 24 5.04 3.02 -4.48
C TRP A 24 5.72 4.31 -4.01
N ASP A 25 6.72 4.81 -4.70
CA ASP A 25 7.38 6.05 -4.28
C ASP A 25 6.35 7.18 -4.07
N CYS A 26 6.67 8.15 -3.26
CA CYS A 26 5.77 9.27 -2.94
C CYS A 26 5.22 9.98 -4.18
N LYS A 27 5.96 9.98 -5.30
CA LYS A 27 5.52 10.58 -6.57
C LYS A 27 4.38 9.80 -7.18
N THR A 28 4.43 8.47 -7.10
CA THR A 28 3.37 7.59 -7.62
C THR A 28 2.10 7.71 -6.79
N HIS A 29 2.19 7.71 -5.45
CA HIS A 29 1.04 7.97 -4.58
C HIS A 29 0.40 9.34 -4.86
N ALA A 30 1.22 10.39 -4.96
CA ALA A 30 0.74 11.73 -5.29
C ALA A 30 0.10 11.78 -6.70
N TYR A 31 0.66 11.06 -7.67
CA TYR A 31 0.09 10.96 -9.02
C TYR A 31 -1.31 10.34 -9.01
N ILE A 32 -1.47 9.19 -8.35
CA ILE A 32 -2.77 8.51 -8.20
C ILE A 32 -3.78 9.43 -7.54
N ALA A 33 -3.41 10.05 -6.41
CA ALA A 33 -4.26 10.97 -5.65
C ALA A 33 -4.69 12.19 -6.48
N LYS A 34 -3.74 12.80 -7.21
CA LYS A 34 -4.00 13.93 -8.11
C LYS A 34 -4.98 13.57 -9.23
N LYS A 35 -4.75 12.43 -9.87
CA LYS A 35 -5.61 11.94 -10.96
C LYS A 35 -7.01 11.57 -10.45
N ALA A 36 -7.14 11.15 -9.20
CA ALA A 36 -8.44 10.91 -8.57
C ALA A 36 -9.16 12.20 -8.12
N GLY A 37 -8.50 13.35 -8.13
CA GLY A 37 -9.09 14.64 -7.78
C GLY A 37 -8.86 15.09 -6.34
N ILE A 38 -7.88 14.51 -5.63
CA ILE A 38 -7.50 14.95 -4.28
C ILE A 38 -6.78 16.30 -4.36
N ARG A 39 -7.20 17.23 -3.51
CA ARG A 39 -6.75 18.63 -3.53
C ARG A 39 -5.28 18.81 -3.12
N ILE A 40 -4.80 18.03 -2.14
CA ILE A 40 -3.41 18.02 -1.67
C ILE A 40 -2.86 16.60 -1.90
N PRO A 41 -2.50 16.25 -3.14
CA PRO A 41 -2.16 14.87 -3.49
C PRO A 41 -0.87 14.38 -2.82
N GLU A 42 0.06 15.28 -2.48
CA GLU A 42 1.31 14.95 -1.78
C GLU A 42 1.06 14.38 -0.38
N ALA A 43 -0.08 14.72 0.24
CA ALA A 43 -0.47 14.17 1.53
C ALA A 43 -0.74 12.66 1.48
N ALA A 44 -0.96 12.07 0.30
CA ALA A 44 -1.08 10.61 0.16
C ALA A 44 0.21 9.85 0.52
N CYS A 45 1.34 10.53 0.69
CA CYS A 45 2.58 9.92 1.19
C CYS A 45 2.68 9.87 2.73
N MET A 46 1.80 10.55 3.45
CA MET A 46 1.87 10.64 4.92
C MET A 46 1.86 9.28 5.64
N PRO A 47 1.08 8.26 5.23
CA PRO A 47 1.11 6.96 5.89
C PRO A 47 2.50 6.32 5.91
N ASP A 48 3.29 6.44 4.84
CA ASP A 48 4.67 5.95 4.80
C ASP A 48 5.57 6.68 5.78
N ILE A 49 5.48 8.01 5.83
CA ILE A 49 6.27 8.84 6.74
C ILE A 49 6.00 8.44 8.21
N ILE A 50 4.73 8.25 8.56
CA ILE A 50 4.33 7.84 9.91
C ILE A 50 4.78 6.40 10.19
N ARG A 51 4.69 5.49 9.19
CA ARG A 51 5.15 4.11 9.29
C ARG A 51 6.63 4.02 9.62
N ASP A 52 7.45 4.83 8.95
CA ASP A 52 8.90 4.77 9.11
C ASP A 52 9.35 5.09 10.55
N GLU A 53 8.60 5.94 11.25
CA GLU A 53 8.80 6.22 12.67
C GLU A 53 8.29 5.10 13.61
N ASN A 54 7.37 4.25 13.13
CA ASN A 54 6.68 3.22 13.92
C ASN A 54 6.56 1.90 13.15
N TYR A 55 7.64 1.46 12.52
CA TYR A 55 7.67 0.39 11.53
C TYR A 55 6.97 -0.90 11.99
N ASP A 56 7.34 -1.44 13.13
CA ASP A 56 6.81 -2.72 13.63
C ASP A 56 5.29 -2.72 13.85
N LEU A 57 4.72 -1.54 14.11
CA LEU A 57 3.28 -1.40 14.37
C LEU A 57 2.47 -1.12 13.11
N LEU A 58 3.04 -0.37 12.16
CA LEU A 58 2.30 0.19 11.04
C LEU A 58 2.58 -0.51 9.70
N ALA A 59 3.74 -1.14 9.54
CA ALA A 59 4.09 -1.84 8.30
C ALA A 59 3.02 -2.85 7.85
N PRO A 60 2.38 -3.66 8.73
CA PRO A 60 1.36 -4.63 8.29
C PRO A 60 0.13 -4.04 7.62
N PHE A 61 -0.10 -2.72 7.72
CA PHE A 61 -1.21 -2.06 7.03
C PHE A 61 -0.93 -1.76 5.57
N HIS A 62 0.34 -1.81 5.14
CA HIS A 62 0.79 -1.43 3.80
C HIS A 62 0.85 -2.59 2.82
N TYR A 63 0.78 -3.83 3.30
CA TYR A 63 0.89 -5.02 2.46
C TYR A 63 -0.05 -6.15 2.89
N HIS A 64 -0.20 -7.12 2.01
CA HIS A 64 -0.78 -8.43 2.32
C HIS A 64 -0.06 -9.50 1.50
N ASP A 65 0.80 -10.27 2.14
CA ASP A 65 1.59 -11.34 1.54
C ASP A 65 0.70 -12.56 1.22
N ALA A 66 -0.08 -12.44 0.15
CA ALA A 66 -0.87 -13.55 -0.37
C ALA A 66 0.07 -14.59 -1.02
N SER A 67 -0.16 -15.89 -0.77
CA SER A 67 0.62 -16.92 -1.46
C SER A 67 0.39 -16.87 -2.98
N PRO A 68 1.37 -17.29 -3.81
CA PRO A 68 1.31 -17.15 -5.27
C PRO A 68 0.07 -17.74 -5.95
N ASP A 69 -0.51 -18.79 -5.34
CA ASP A 69 -1.69 -19.48 -5.84
C ASP A 69 -3.00 -18.97 -5.21
N THR A 70 -2.92 -17.95 -4.37
CA THR A 70 -4.11 -17.40 -3.69
C THR A 70 -5.03 -16.71 -4.68
N VAL A 71 -6.32 -16.98 -4.56
CA VAL A 71 -7.39 -16.18 -5.16
C VAL A 71 -8.03 -15.35 -4.05
N VAL A 72 -7.81 -14.05 -4.11
CA VAL A 72 -8.44 -13.10 -3.20
C VAL A 72 -9.92 -12.96 -3.57
N THR A 73 -10.80 -13.15 -2.60
CA THR A 73 -12.24 -12.94 -2.70
C THR A 73 -12.73 -12.01 -1.59
N PRO A 74 -13.96 -11.49 -1.63
CA PRO A 74 -14.52 -10.73 -0.51
C PRO A 74 -14.46 -11.49 0.82
N GLU A 75 -14.72 -12.78 0.84
CA GLU A 75 -14.66 -13.62 2.03
C GLU A 75 -13.22 -13.86 2.50
N TYR A 76 -12.26 -13.88 1.57
CA TYR A 76 -10.85 -13.95 1.91
C TYR A 76 -10.42 -12.69 2.69
N ILE A 77 -10.84 -11.50 2.26
CA ILE A 77 -10.53 -10.24 2.93
C ILE A 77 -10.99 -10.26 4.40
N ASP A 78 -12.16 -10.83 4.67
CA ASP A 78 -12.72 -10.89 6.03
C ASP A 78 -11.92 -11.79 6.99
N LYS A 79 -11.11 -12.72 6.47
CA LYS A 79 -10.28 -13.62 7.30
C LYS A 79 -9.02 -12.94 7.83
N PHE A 80 -8.54 -11.91 7.14
CA PHE A 80 -7.27 -11.25 7.42
C PHE A 80 -7.50 -9.83 7.93
N GLY A 81 -7.73 -9.72 9.20
CA GLY A 81 -7.93 -8.44 9.88
C GLY A 81 -7.11 -8.34 11.16
N ILE A 82 -7.45 -7.36 11.98
CA ILE A 82 -6.89 -7.21 13.32
C ILE A 82 -7.54 -8.23 14.24
N LYS A 83 -6.72 -8.97 14.97
CA LYS A 83 -7.17 -9.89 16.01
C LYS A 83 -6.94 -9.26 17.39
N GLU A 84 -7.82 -9.58 18.33
CA GLU A 84 -7.61 -9.25 19.70
C GLU A 84 -6.66 -10.28 20.34
N ALA A 85 -5.68 -9.78 21.07
CA ALA A 85 -4.77 -10.58 21.88
C ALA A 85 -4.69 -9.99 23.28
N PHE A 86 -4.20 -10.77 24.25
CA PHE A 86 -3.96 -10.31 25.60
C PHE A 86 -2.46 -10.35 25.87
N LEU A 87 -1.92 -9.21 26.30
CA LEU A 87 -0.54 -9.09 26.75
C LEU A 87 -0.52 -9.06 28.27
N LEU A 88 0.24 -9.96 28.89
CA LEU A 88 0.46 -9.97 30.32
C LEU A 88 1.69 -9.11 30.64
N VAL A 89 1.48 -7.98 31.33
CA VAL A 89 2.56 -7.11 31.81
C VAL A 89 2.37 -6.91 33.32
N ASP A 90 3.38 -7.21 34.10
CA ASP A 90 3.38 -7.06 35.58
C ASP A 90 2.15 -7.70 36.24
N GLY A 91 1.75 -8.88 35.76
CA GLY A 91 0.58 -9.62 36.30
C GLY A 91 -0.78 -9.05 35.89
N LYS A 92 -0.83 -8.04 35.01
CA LYS A 92 -2.07 -7.45 34.46
C LYS A 92 -2.25 -7.82 33.02
N ASN A 93 -3.48 -8.21 32.66
CA ASN A 93 -3.86 -8.47 31.27
C ASN A 93 -4.24 -7.16 30.55
N PHE A 94 -3.54 -6.84 29.47
CA PHE A 94 -3.88 -5.75 28.57
C PHE A 94 -4.44 -6.33 27.28
N ARG A 95 -5.62 -5.86 26.86
CA ARG A 95 -6.19 -6.18 25.56
C ARG A 95 -5.47 -5.35 24.50
N ILE A 96 -4.89 -6.02 23.53
CA ILE A 96 -4.19 -5.39 22.41
C ILE A 96 -4.80 -5.84 21.08
N SER A 97 -4.64 -5.03 20.06
CA SER A 97 -5.04 -5.34 18.69
C SER A 97 -3.80 -5.66 17.88
N VAL A 98 -3.75 -6.85 17.31
CA VAL A 98 -2.59 -7.33 16.56
C VAL A 98 -3.01 -7.59 15.12
N PRO A 99 -2.34 -6.96 14.12
CA PRO A 99 -2.56 -7.28 12.73
C PRO A 99 -2.10 -8.70 12.41
N HIS A 100 -2.68 -9.29 11.34
CA HIS A 100 -2.22 -10.58 10.86
C HIS A 100 -0.76 -10.49 10.36
N PRO A 101 0.11 -11.49 10.64
CA PRO A 101 1.52 -11.45 10.21
C PRO A 101 1.72 -11.28 8.70
N ALA A 102 0.86 -11.86 7.88
CA ALA A 102 0.89 -11.67 6.42
C ALA A 102 0.42 -10.28 5.96
N GLY A 103 0.18 -9.34 6.89
CA GLY A 103 -0.36 -8.03 6.56
C GLY A 103 -1.88 -7.97 6.49
N VAL A 104 -2.42 -6.75 6.54
CA VAL A 104 -3.87 -6.48 6.63
C VAL A 104 -4.32 -5.34 5.69
N LEU A 105 -3.60 -5.10 4.60
CA LEU A 105 -3.86 -4.00 3.66
C LEU A 105 -5.32 -3.95 3.18
N TYR A 106 -5.85 -5.07 2.73
CA TYR A 106 -7.23 -5.13 2.17
C TYR A 106 -8.27 -4.76 3.22
N TRP A 107 -8.14 -5.33 4.42
CA TRP A 107 -9.00 -5.01 5.56
C TRP A 107 -8.89 -3.53 5.95
N LYS A 108 -7.68 -2.96 5.89
CA LYS A 108 -7.44 -1.55 6.23
C LYS A 108 -8.17 -0.61 5.28
N ILE A 109 -8.16 -0.88 3.98
CA ILE A 109 -8.92 -0.09 2.99
C ILE A 109 -10.42 -0.14 3.31
N VAL A 110 -10.97 -1.33 3.58
CA VAL A 110 -12.39 -1.49 3.94
C VAL A 110 -12.73 -0.75 5.23
N GLN A 111 -11.88 -0.84 6.26
CA GLN A 111 -12.08 -0.13 7.52
C GLN A 111 -12.15 1.39 7.34
N ILE A 112 -11.21 1.96 6.57
CA ILE A 112 -11.18 3.41 6.34
C ILE A 112 -12.41 3.84 5.55
N TYR A 113 -12.80 3.11 4.51
CA TYR A 113 -13.99 3.38 3.74
C TYR A 113 -15.26 3.43 4.61
N GLU A 114 -15.45 2.44 5.50
CA GLU A 114 -16.58 2.42 6.43
C GLU A 114 -16.54 3.61 7.41
N LYS A 115 -15.35 3.99 7.88
CA LYS A 115 -15.18 5.19 8.71
C LYS A 115 -15.58 6.45 7.94
N MET A 116 -15.14 6.63 6.70
CA MET A 116 -15.53 7.76 5.87
C MET A 116 -17.04 7.84 5.68
N LYS A 117 -17.70 6.72 5.38
CA LYS A 117 -19.17 6.66 5.23
C LYS A 117 -19.94 6.94 6.51
N SER A 118 -19.36 6.70 7.67
CA SER A 118 -20.02 6.93 8.97
C SER A 118 -19.93 8.37 9.46
N LEU A 119 -19.12 9.23 8.82
CA LEU A 119 -18.90 10.60 9.26
C LEU A 119 -20.07 11.52 8.86
N ASP A 120 -20.65 12.21 9.84
CA ASP A 120 -21.57 13.32 9.63
C ASP A 120 -20.75 14.59 9.29
N ARG A 121 -20.60 14.87 8.00
CA ARG A 121 -19.77 15.99 7.48
C ARG A 121 -20.38 17.39 7.71
N THR A 122 -21.53 17.48 8.33
CA THR A 122 -22.06 18.77 8.80
C THR A 122 -21.30 19.29 10.02
N LYS A 123 -20.56 18.42 10.71
CA LYS A 123 -19.73 18.75 11.86
C LYS A 123 -18.30 19.07 11.43
N PRO A 124 -17.74 20.26 11.82
CA PRO A 124 -16.38 20.66 11.40
C PRO A 124 -15.29 19.63 11.70
N ASP A 125 -15.32 19.01 12.88
CA ASP A 125 -14.31 17.98 13.29
C ASP A 125 -14.38 16.75 12.36
N ASN A 126 -15.57 16.36 11.90
CA ASN A 126 -15.75 15.26 10.98
C ASN A 126 -15.25 15.60 9.56
N VAL A 127 -15.27 16.86 9.17
CA VAL A 127 -14.66 17.29 7.89
C VAL A 127 -13.16 17.07 7.92
N LEU A 128 -12.49 17.45 9.02
CA LEU A 128 -11.05 17.21 9.18
C LEU A 128 -10.73 15.70 9.23
N ALA A 129 -11.52 14.92 9.97
CA ALA A 129 -11.39 13.47 10.02
C ALA A 129 -11.57 12.83 8.63
N TYR A 130 -12.54 13.30 7.84
CA TYR A 130 -12.77 12.84 6.47
C TYR A 130 -11.54 13.10 5.58
N GLU A 131 -10.98 14.30 5.61
CA GLU A 131 -9.77 14.64 4.83
C GLU A 131 -8.57 13.76 5.22
N TYR A 132 -8.39 13.48 6.51
CA TYR A 132 -7.37 12.55 7.00
C TYR A 132 -7.59 11.13 6.45
N TYR A 133 -8.83 10.61 6.52
CA TYR A 133 -9.14 9.30 5.97
C TYR A 133 -9.03 9.27 4.45
N LEU A 134 -9.36 10.36 3.76
CA LEU A 134 -9.26 10.46 2.31
C LEU A 134 -7.80 10.34 1.82
N VAL A 135 -6.85 11.02 2.45
CA VAL A 135 -5.43 10.89 2.08
C VAL A 135 -4.88 9.53 2.48
N SER A 136 -5.33 8.98 3.60
CA SER A 136 -4.92 7.64 4.05
C SER A 136 -5.42 6.54 3.10
N ILE A 137 -6.69 6.57 2.69
CA ILE A 137 -7.23 5.56 1.78
C ILE A 137 -6.62 5.67 0.38
N ALA A 138 -6.27 6.89 -0.05
CA ALA A 138 -5.56 7.12 -1.32
C ALA A 138 -4.21 6.42 -1.33
N HIS A 139 -3.47 6.48 -0.22
CA HIS A 139 -2.22 5.75 -0.04
C HIS A 139 -2.42 4.25 -0.13
N TYR A 140 -3.29 3.67 0.70
CA TYR A 140 -3.50 2.22 0.74
C TYR A 140 -4.11 1.65 -0.55
N ILE A 141 -4.91 2.41 -1.30
CA ILE A 141 -5.34 2.01 -2.65
C ILE A 141 -4.16 2.05 -3.62
N GLY A 142 -3.20 2.96 -3.45
CA GLY A 142 -1.93 2.95 -4.17
C GLY A 142 -1.15 1.67 -3.86
N ASP A 143 -0.94 1.35 -2.58
CA ASP A 143 -0.27 0.11 -2.13
C ASP A 143 -0.94 -1.15 -2.71
N LEU A 144 -2.27 -1.21 -2.71
CA LEU A 144 -3.04 -2.31 -3.29
C LEU A 144 -2.66 -2.59 -4.74
N SER A 145 -2.29 -1.57 -5.51
CA SER A 145 -1.92 -1.72 -6.92
C SER A 145 -0.45 -2.09 -7.13
N GLN A 146 0.39 -1.98 -6.11
CA GLN A 146 1.79 -2.37 -6.18
C GLN A 146 1.91 -3.89 -6.09
N PRO A 147 2.48 -4.56 -7.11
CA PRO A 147 2.48 -6.02 -7.15
C PRO A 147 3.09 -6.70 -5.92
N LEU A 148 4.22 -6.20 -5.41
CA LEU A 148 4.89 -6.79 -4.25
C LEU A 148 4.22 -6.48 -2.91
N HIS A 149 3.25 -5.56 -2.86
CA HIS A 149 2.40 -5.38 -1.68
C HIS A 149 1.26 -6.42 -1.59
N ASN A 150 1.18 -7.31 -2.58
CA ASN A 150 0.20 -8.39 -2.63
C ASN A 150 0.86 -9.77 -2.76
N PHE A 151 2.20 -9.84 -2.68
CA PHE A 151 2.96 -11.05 -2.97
C PHE A 151 4.16 -11.16 -2.01
N PRO A 152 4.42 -12.34 -1.42
CA PRO A 152 5.50 -12.50 -0.45
C PRO A 152 6.86 -12.36 -1.14
N TYR A 153 7.72 -11.50 -0.60
CA TYR A 153 9.07 -11.26 -1.14
C TYR A 153 10.16 -11.20 -0.06
N GLY A 154 9.81 -11.31 1.20
CA GLY A 154 10.74 -11.08 2.30
C GLY A 154 10.67 -12.14 3.40
N ASP A 155 10.96 -11.70 4.57
CA ASP A 155 11.22 -12.45 5.79
C ASP A 155 9.93 -12.78 6.57
N SER A 156 8.77 -12.36 6.04
CA SER A 156 7.47 -12.62 6.65
C SER A 156 6.78 -13.83 6.02
N PRO A 157 6.06 -14.63 6.82
CA PRO A 157 5.26 -15.72 6.28
C PRO A 157 4.07 -15.19 5.48
N ALA A 158 3.83 -15.80 4.31
CA ALA A 158 2.65 -15.55 3.50
C ALA A 158 1.35 -15.99 4.20
N SER A 159 0.22 -15.70 3.58
CA SER A 159 -1.12 -16.02 4.10
C SER A 159 -1.37 -17.52 4.34
N ASP A 160 -0.60 -18.41 3.70
CA ASP A 160 -0.60 -19.86 3.89
C ASP A 160 0.40 -20.33 4.97
N GLY A 161 1.09 -19.40 5.65
CA GLY A 161 2.08 -19.67 6.68
C GLY A 161 3.46 -20.11 6.16
N LYS A 162 3.68 -20.13 4.85
CA LYS A 162 4.96 -20.51 4.26
C LYS A 162 5.85 -19.29 4.02
N MET A 163 7.15 -19.52 4.04
CA MET A 163 8.14 -18.55 3.61
C MET A 163 8.39 -18.70 2.10
N TYR A 164 8.40 -17.58 1.39
CA TYR A 164 8.67 -17.50 -0.05
C TYR A 164 9.91 -16.65 -0.28
N GLU A 165 11.04 -17.17 0.16
CA GLU A 165 12.33 -16.52 -0.06
C GLU A 165 12.94 -17.04 -1.36
N LYS A 166 13.44 -16.13 -2.20
CA LYS A 166 14.25 -16.48 -3.36
C LYS A 166 15.57 -15.75 -3.27
N GLU A 167 16.63 -16.52 -3.09
CA GLU A 167 17.98 -16.01 -3.01
C GLU A 167 18.30 -15.08 -4.20
N GLY A 168 18.67 -13.84 -3.90
CA GLY A 168 19.23 -12.89 -4.85
C GLY A 168 18.24 -12.07 -5.70
N TYR A 169 16.94 -12.38 -5.73
CA TYR A 169 16.05 -11.70 -6.67
C TYR A 169 14.87 -10.95 -6.04
N PHE A 170 14.07 -11.58 -5.19
CA PHE A 170 12.99 -10.93 -4.47
C PHE A 170 13.45 -10.58 -3.06
N ASN A 171 14.19 -9.50 -2.95
CA ASN A 171 14.65 -8.93 -1.69
C ASN A 171 14.23 -7.45 -1.61
N ARG A 172 14.60 -6.78 -0.52
CA ARG A 172 14.29 -5.36 -0.29
C ARG A 172 14.78 -4.45 -1.42
N GLU A 173 15.95 -4.71 -2.01
CA GLU A 173 16.49 -3.92 -3.13
C GLU A 173 15.59 -4.04 -4.36
N TYR A 174 15.07 -5.24 -4.60
CA TYR A 174 14.16 -5.47 -5.71
C TYR A 174 12.81 -4.79 -5.50
N HIS A 175 12.31 -4.77 -4.28
CA HIS A 175 11.10 -4.03 -3.91
C HIS A 175 11.24 -2.55 -4.25
N ILE A 176 12.37 -1.91 -3.91
CA ILE A 176 12.63 -0.51 -4.27
C ILE A 176 12.57 -0.30 -5.79
N LYS A 177 13.11 -1.22 -6.58
CA LYS A 177 13.06 -1.13 -8.05
C LYS A 177 11.61 -1.23 -8.59
N PHE A 178 10.75 -2.02 -7.92
CA PHE A 178 9.32 -2.06 -8.25
C PHE A 178 8.65 -0.73 -7.92
N ASP A 179 8.96 -0.15 -6.76
CA ASP A 179 8.38 1.13 -6.32
C ASP A 179 8.73 2.27 -7.28
N GLU A 180 9.96 2.27 -7.80
CA GLU A 180 10.45 3.27 -8.73
C GLU A 180 10.03 3.01 -10.19
N ALA A 181 9.56 1.81 -10.52
CA ALA A 181 9.29 1.41 -11.90
C ALA A 181 8.28 2.34 -12.59
N PHE A 182 7.20 2.74 -11.90
CA PHE A 182 6.22 3.64 -12.48
C PHE A 182 6.75 5.06 -12.63
N SER A 183 7.48 5.58 -11.64
CA SER A 183 8.15 6.89 -11.75
C SER A 183 9.14 6.95 -12.90
N HIS A 184 9.81 5.84 -13.20
CA HIS A 184 10.66 5.74 -14.38
C HIS A 184 9.86 5.97 -15.66
N TYR A 185 8.73 5.27 -15.84
CA TYR A 185 7.88 5.44 -17.04
C TYR A 185 7.23 6.82 -17.10
N LEU A 186 6.86 7.43 -15.98
CA LEU A 186 6.36 8.81 -15.95
C LEU A 186 7.36 9.81 -16.54
N ASN A 187 8.65 9.54 -16.38
CA ASN A 187 9.73 10.43 -16.86
C ASN A 187 10.21 10.10 -18.28
N THR A 188 9.98 8.87 -18.77
CA THR A 188 10.56 8.38 -20.03
C THR A 188 9.54 8.14 -21.15
N SER A 189 8.27 7.87 -20.80
CA SER A 189 7.21 7.62 -21.78
C SER A 189 6.36 8.86 -22.00
N ALA A 190 6.46 9.47 -23.18
CA ALA A 190 5.79 10.74 -23.50
C ALA A 190 4.26 10.64 -23.51
N ASP A 191 3.69 9.46 -23.73
CA ASP A 191 2.25 9.21 -23.86
C ASP A 191 1.63 8.46 -22.66
N ILE A 192 2.40 8.18 -21.61
CA ILE A 192 1.93 7.41 -20.46
C ILE A 192 0.69 8.01 -19.80
N HIS A 193 0.64 9.34 -19.70
CA HIS A 193 -0.52 10.03 -19.12
C HIS A 193 -1.80 9.80 -19.93
N ILE A 194 -1.70 9.79 -21.25
CA ILE A 194 -2.81 9.56 -22.17
C ILE A 194 -3.26 8.10 -22.07
N LYS A 195 -2.32 7.17 -22.05
CA LYS A 195 -2.62 5.73 -21.89
C LYS A 195 -3.34 5.44 -20.57
N ILE A 196 -2.89 6.05 -19.47
CA ILE A 196 -3.54 5.92 -18.17
C ILE A 196 -4.95 6.52 -18.21
N ASP A 197 -5.12 7.75 -18.74
CA ASP A 197 -6.43 8.40 -18.80
C ASP A 197 -7.43 7.58 -19.61
N ASN A 198 -6.99 6.95 -20.70
CA ASN A 198 -7.81 6.07 -21.54
C ASN A 198 -8.15 4.73 -20.86
N ALA A 199 -7.33 4.29 -19.91
CA ALA A 199 -7.52 3.04 -19.18
C ALA A 199 -8.36 3.20 -17.90
N ILE A 200 -8.62 4.44 -17.43
CA ILE A 200 -9.46 4.71 -16.27
C ILE A 200 -10.90 4.27 -16.55
N LYS A 201 -11.46 3.46 -15.64
CA LYS A 201 -12.81 2.93 -15.73
C LYS A 201 -13.75 3.67 -14.78
N GLN A 202 -15.03 3.68 -15.12
CA GLN A 202 -16.07 4.10 -14.19
C GLN A 202 -16.46 2.92 -13.31
N ILE A 203 -16.14 3.00 -12.01
CA ILE A 203 -16.52 2.03 -10.98
C ILE A 203 -17.67 2.64 -10.17
N LYS A 204 -18.67 1.84 -9.83
CA LYS A 204 -19.77 2.22 -8.95
C LYS A 204 -19.70 1.40 -7.67
N LEU A 205 -19.58 2.07 -6.52
CA LEU A 205 -19.63 1.44 -5.20
C LEU A 205 -20.98 1.79 -4.54
N SER A 206 -21.82 0.80 -4.38
CA SER A 206 -23.11 0.92 -3.69
C SER A 206 -23.04 0.34 -2.27
N SER A 207 -22.12 -0.55 -2.02
CA SER A 207 -21.95 -1.28 -0.77
C SER A 207 -20.47 -1.52 -0.43
N LYS A 208 -20.22 -1.98 0.78
CA LYS A 208 -18.92 -2.49 1.21
C LYS A 208 -18.51 -3.73 0.40
N GLU A 209 -19.45 -4.56 0.01
CA GLU A 209 -19.17 -5.76 -0.77
C GLU A 209 -18.72 -5.42 -2.20
N ASP A 210 -19.24 -4.33 -2.80
CA ASP A 210 -18.72 -3.82 -4.08
C ASP A 210 -17.27 -3.38 -3.94
N LEU A 211 -16.91 -2.69 -2.83
CA LEU A 211 -15.53 -2.32 -2.57
C LEU A 211 -14.63 -3.53 -2.42
N LYS A 212 -15.03 -4.55 -1.64
CA LYS A 212 -14.25 -5.77 -1.46
C LYS A 212 -14.05 -6.51 -2.79
N LYS A 213 -15.04 -6.52 -3.66
CA LYS A 213 -14.93 -7.12 -5.00
C LYS A 213 -13.86 -6.40 -5.82
N GLU A 214 -13.87 -5.07 -5.87
CA GLU A 214 -12.86 -4.29 -6.59
C GLU A 214 -11.45 -4.48 -6.00
N ILE A 215 -11.33 -4.49 -4.66
CA ILE A 215 -10.06 -4.82 -3.98
C ILE A 215 -9.58 -6.20 -4.43
N SER A 216 -10.46 -7.20 -4.45
CA SER A 216 -10.12 -8.58 -4.84
C SER A 216 -9.61 -8.64 -6.29
N GLU A 217 -10.23 -7.92 -7.20
CA GLU A 217 -9.84 -7.91 -8.61
C GLU A 217 -8.46 -7.25 -8.81
N ILE A 218 -8.20 -6.11 -8.14
CA ILE A 218 -6.90 -5.43 -8.20
C ILE A 218 -5.81 -6.31 -7.57
N ALA A 219 -6.06 -6.87 -6.39
CA ALA A 219 -5.12 -7.76 -5.69
C ALA A 219 -4.77 -8.99 -6.54
N ASN A 220 -5.77 -9.67 -7.11
CA ASN A 220 -5.54 -10.83 -7.99
C ASN A 220 -4.72 -10.48 -9.23
N SER A 221 -4.92 -9.28 -9.79
CA SER A 221 -4.10 -8.79 -10.90
C SER A 221 -2.66 -8.51 -10.45
N ALA A 222 -2.49 -7.88 -9.29
CA ALA A 222 -1.20 -7.57 -8.69
C ALA A 222 -0.40 -8.86 -8.41
N ILE A 223 -1.02 -9.87 -7.77
CA ILE A 223 -0.43 -11.19 -7.50
C ILE A 223 0.04 -11.85 -8.81
N LYS A 224 -0.78 -11.84 -9.87
CA LYS A 224 -0.41 -12.41 -11.17
C LYS A 224 0.79 -11.72 -11.79
N ILE A 225 0.87 -10.39 -11.71
CA ILE A 225 2.00 -9.60 -12.21
C ILE A 225 3.26 -9.94 -11.39
N ALA A 226 3.18 -9.92 -10.06
CA ALA A 226 4.29 -10.25 -9.18
C ALA A 226 4.82 -11.67 -9.45
N ASN A 227 3.92 -12.66 -9.52
CA ASN A 227 4.28 -14.07 -9.82
C ASN A 227 4.95 -14.22 -11.19
N LYS A 228 4.46 -13.51 -12.21
CA LYS A 228 5.07 -13.50 -13.54
C LYS A 228 6.47 -12.86 -13.49
N CYS A 229 6.59 -11.69 -12.86
CA CYS A 229 7.87 -11.02 -12.67
C CYS A 229 8.87 -11.89 -11.91
N TYR A 230 8.40 -12.60 -10.86
CA TYR A 230 9.20 -13.54 -10.08
C TYR A 230 9.72 -14.69 -10.93
N ASN A 231 8.87 -15.32 -11.75
CA ASN A 231 9.26 -16.46 -12.59
C ASN A 231 10.15 -16.05 -13.78
N GLU A 232 9.90 -14.88 -14.37
CA GLU A 232 10.62 -14.36 -15.52
C GLU A 232 11.85 -13.52 -15.15
N ASN A 233 12.09 -13.26 -13.86
CA ASN A 233 13.20 -12.46 -13.35
C ASN A 233 13.24 -11.05 -13.94
N ARG A 234 12.12 -10.33 -13.95
CA ARG A 234 11.96 -9.01 -14.53
C ARG A 234 11.12 -8.05 -13.68
N LEU A 235 11.19 -6.77 -13.97
CA LEU A 235 10.28 -5.76 -13.46
C LEU A 235 8.94 -5.77 -14.22
N PRO A 236 7.88 -5.17 -13.67
CA PRO A 236 6.63 -4.92 -14.41
C PRO A 236 6.91 -4.10 -15.66
N ASN A 237 6.24 -4.45 -16.75
CA ASN A 237 6.30 -3.66 -17.97
C ASN A 237 5.31 -2.49 -17.94
N GLU A 238 5.39 -1.59 -18.91
CA GLU A 238 4.55 -0.39 -19.02
C GLU A 238 3.05 -0.72 -19.00
N GLU A 239 2.61 -1.73 -19.74
CA GLU A 239 1.20 -2.14 -19.83
C GLU A 239 0.67 -2.64 -18.48
N GLU A 240 1.45 -3.46 -17.77
CA GLU A 240 1.13 -3.97 -16.44
C GLU A 240 0.99 -2.82 -15.43
N LEU A 241 1.89 -1.82 -15.50
CA LEU A 241 1.84 -0.64 -14.64
C LEU A 241 0.66 0.27 -14.97
N ILE A 242 0.41 0.57 -16.26
CA ILE A 242 -0.76 1.35 -16.67
C ILE A 242 -2.04 0.73 -16.14
N LYS A 243 -2.19 -0.58 -16.26
CA LYS A 243 -3.35 -1.31 -15.77
C LYS A 243 -3.54 -1.12 -14.26
N GLN A 244 -2.49 -1.31 -13.46
CA GLN A 244 -2.57 -1.22 -11.99
C GLN A 244 -2.86 0.22 -11.54
N ILE A 245 -2.14 1.20 -12.08
CA ILE A 245 -2.29 2.61 -11.73
C ILE A 245 -3.68 3.14 -12.14
N SER A 246 -4.14 2.85 -13.36
CA SER A 246 -5.47 3.28 -13.82
C SER A 246 -6.59 2.68 -12.98
N TRP A 247 -6.41 1.44 -12.52
CA TRP A 247 -7.39 0.77 -11.67
C TRP A 247 -7.44 1.38 -10.27
N SER A 248 -6.28 1.71 -9.67
CA SER A 248 -6.23 2.47 -8.42
C SER A 248 -6.92 3.83 -8.52
N ILE A 249 -6.67 4.57 -9.60
CA ILE A 249 -7.33 5.85 -9.84
C ILE A 249 -8.85 5.66 -9.95
N SER A 250 -9.28 4.63 -10.68
CA SER A 250 -10.70 4.29 -10.87
C SER A 250 -11.39 3.99 -9.54
N LEU A 251 -10.76 3.13 -8.71
CA LEU A 251 -11.28 2.76 -7.39
C LEU A 251 -11.31 3.95 -6.45
N LEU A 252 -10.25 4.76 -6.41
CA LEU A 252 -10.19 5.93 -5.54
C LEU A 252 -11.25 6.98 -5.91
N ARG A 253 -11.50 7.21 -7.20
CA ARG A 253 -12.63 8.05 -7.67
C ARG A 253 -13.97 7.52 -7.20
N ALA A 254 -14.18 6.21 -7.30
CA ALA A 254 -15.42 5.58 -6.85
C ALA A 254 -15.61 5.71 -5.33
N VAL A 255 -14.55 5.56 -4.55
CA VAL A 255 -14.56 5.80 -3.10
C VAL A 255 -14.95 7.25 -2.79
N ILE A 256 -14.30 8.22 -3.43
CA ILE A 256 -14.62 9.64 -3.24
C ILE A 256 -16.11 9.91 -3.54
N ILE A 257 -16.62 9.42 -4.67
CA ILE A 257 -18.03 9.63 -5.07
C ILE A 257 -18.99 8.96 -4.08
N SER A 258 -18.70 7.75 -3.62
CA SER A 258 -19.61 6.98 -2.76
C SER A 258 -19.59 7.42 -1.29
N THR A 259 -18.61 8.21 -0.87
CA THR A 259 -18.47 8.72 0.50
C THR A 259 -18.79 10.22 0.61
N ASN A 260 -19.05 10.91 -0.52
CA ASN A 260 -19.56 12.29 -0.57
C ASN A 260 -21.08 12.34 -0.41
#